data_7e465ccd9918dd0acadac6e170b5bccf
#
_entry.id   7e465ccd9918dd0acadac6e170b5bccf
#
_cell.length_a   1.000
_cell.length_b   1.000
_cell.length_c   1.000
_cell.angle_alpha   90.00
_cell.angle_beta   90.00
_cell.angle_gamma   90.00
#
_symmetry.space_group_name_H-M   'P 1'
#
loop_
_entity.id
_entity.type
_entity.pdbx_description
1 polymer ?
#
loop_
_entity_poly.entity_id
_entity_poly.type
_entity_poly.pdbx_seq_one_letter_code
_entity_poly.pdbx_strand_id
1 'polypeptide(L)'
;MKRWINLNRLVLALVLYGPLIWAAADTNIKSIFLFKDVLQSNTTALKTSGFNSLVIFRIGVLADGDLVYYSTGDAGEAVDAPVVTNGTYVGGVALADKIRSFKTGPTNIDRVEVSLVSHDATFQNIRDLVNADGTGPETVLHRNFDALKTEWDLDAFNNDDEGVYDVPSTVAFARLLGVLGYQYSIAPYTNIEFWADVKGRVDADAPGLLDRVYLQVYDGGAGNDPGQWQAALGIPVVPLVWVVNDAKPSQGVTAARARERFEGWSEQYGVAGGGYWNDYDIEKMGSSYVEYAAALTDVFG
;
A
#
# COMPACT_ATOMS: atom_id res chain seq x y z
N MET A 1 3.13 -26.45 75.04
CA MET A 1 3.09 -26.72 73.59
C MET A 1 2.30 -25.61 72.90
N LYS A 2 2.98 -24.65 72.25
CA LYS A 2 2.32 -23.56 71.51
C LYS A 2 2.47 -23.87 70.04
N ARG A 3 1.32 -24.08 69.37
CA ARG A 3 1.23 -24.27 67.90
C ARG A 3 1.28 -22.90 67.24
N TRP A 4 2.22 -22.71 66.28
CA TRP A 4 2.27 -21.59 65.38
C TRP A 4 1.46 -21.89 64.14
N ILE A 5 0.50 -21.02 63.84
CA ILE A 5 -0.26 -21.05 62.59
C ILE A 5 0.45 -20.15 61.59
N ASN A 6 0.99 -20.73 60.50
CA ASN A 6 1.54 -20.00 59.37
C ASN A 6 0.41 -19.53 58.48
N LEU A 7 0.15 -18.24 58.39
CA LEU A 7 -0.73 -17.62 57.38
C LEU A 7 0.08 -17.42 56.11
N ASN A 8 -0.09 -18.27 55.11
CA ASN A 8 0.35 -18.01 53.76
C ASN A 8 -0.50 -16.86 53.15
N ARG A 9 0.11 -15.69 52.94
CA ARG A 9 -0.49 -14.59 52.17
C ARG A 9 -0.46 -14.94 50.70
N LEU A 10 -1.64 -15.25 50.14
CA LEU A 10 -1.85 -15.35 48.69
C LEU A 10 -1.84 -13.91 48.15
N VAL A 11 -0.80 -13.53 47.39
CA VAL A 11 -0.76 -12.27 46.66
C VAL A 11 -1.43 -12.51 45.32
N LEU A 12 -2.68 -12.05 45.19
CA LEU A 12 -3.40 -12.05 43.92
C LEU A 12 -2.84 -10.87 43.08
N ALA A 13 -2.04 -11.16 42.06
CA ALA A 13 -1.62 -10.16 41.08
C ALA A 13 -2.80 -9.86 40.15
N LEU A 14 -3.44 -8.73 40.34
CA LEU A 14 -4.46 -8.21 39.42
C LEU A 14 -3.72 -7.69 38.19
N VAL A 15 -3.73 -8.44 37.09
CA VAL A 15 -3.28 -7.93 35.79
C VAL A 15 -4.38 -7.02 35.26
N LEU A 16 -4.19 -5.72 35.41
CA LEU A 16 -5.05 -4.71 34.78
C LEU A 16 -4.75 -4.70 33.27
N TYR A 17 -5.58 -5.33 32.48
CA TYR A 17 -5.64 -5.08 31.05
C TYR A 17 -6.19 -3.66 30.88
N GLY A 18 -5.30 -2.69 30.71
CA GLY A 18 -5.67 -1.38 30.22
C GLY A 18 -6.25 -1.53 28.78
N PRO A 19 -7.21 -0.69 28.38
CA PRO A 19 -7.63 -0.70 26.99
C PRO A 19 -6.42 -0.43 26.11
N LEU A 20 -6.16 -1.31 25.12
CA LEU A 20 -5.24 -1.01 24.04
C LEU A 20 -5.78 0.25 23.35
N ILE A 21 -5.14 1.39 23.61
CA ILE A 21 -5.39 2.61 22.85
C ILE A 21 -4.68 2.36 21.52
N TRP A 22 -5.42 1.91 20.52
CA TRP A 22 -4.99 1.97 19.13
C TRP A 22 -4.70 3.43 18.85
N ALA A 23 -3.50 3.75 18.32
CA ALA A 23 -3.31 5.04 17.67
C ALA A 23 -4.49 5.18 16.69
N ALA A 24 -5.19 6.32 16.74
CA ALA A 24 -6.36 6.53 15.89
C ALA A 24 -5.90 6.30 14.45
N ALA A 25 -6.37 5.20 13.85
CA ALA A 25 -6.09 4.93 12.46
C ALA A 25 -6.65 6.10 11.64
N ASP A 26 -5.89 6.54 10.64
CA ASP A 26 -6.38 7.51 9.66
C ASP A 26 -7.66 6.92 9.02
N THR A 27 -8.80 7.54 9.27
CA THR A 27 -10.11 7.02 8.87
C THR A 27 -10.70 7.75 7.67
N ASN A 28 -9.88 8.50 6.95
CA ASN A 28 -10.33 9.37 5.86
C ASN A 28 -9.48 9.11 4.58
N ILE A 29 -9.05 7.87 4.37
CA ILE A 29 -8.22 7.51 3.24
C ILE A 29 -9.08 7.47 1.97
N LYS A 30 -8.71 8.31 0.99
CA LYS A 30 -9.34 8.40 -0.34
C LYS A 30 -8.27 8.17 -1.38
N SER A 31 -8.09 6.90 -1.80
CA SER A 31 -6.96 6.50 -2.62
C SER A 31 -7.33 6.19 -4.06
N ILE A 32 -6.35 6.34 -4.95
CA ILE A 32 -6.42 5.88 -6.33
C ILE A 32 -5.08 5.32 -6.77
N PHE A 33 -5.12 4.17 -7.48
CA PHE A 33 -3.96 3.59 -8.13
C PHE A 33 -3.76 4.24 -9.49
N LEU A 34 -2.53 4.68 -9.77
CA LEU A 34 -2.15 5.28 -11.04
C LEU A 34 -1.51 4.21 -11.94
N PHE A 35 -2.34 3.59 -12.77
CA PHE A 35 -1.91 2.57 -13.73
C PHE A 35 -1.33 3.19 -15.02
N LYS A 36 -1.71 4.40 -15.30
CA LYS A 36 -1.18 5.17 -16.43
C LYS A 36 0.25 5.61 -16.13
N ASP A 37 1.07 5.71 -17.17
CA ASP A 37 2.37 6.35 -17.01
C ASP A 37 2.21 7.73 -16.35
N VAL A 38 2.88 7.91 -15.21
CA VAL A 38 2.74 9.12 -14.40
C VAL A 38 3.15 10.39 -15.15
N LEU A 39 4.06 10.29 -16.12
CA LEU A 39 4.40 11.42 -17.01
C LEU A 39 3.21 11.89 -17.83
N GLN A 40 2.26 10.99 -18.16
CA GLN A 40 1.04 11.28 -18.90
C GLN A 40 -0.17 11.55 -18.00
N SER A 41 -0.05 11.39 -16.68
CA SER A 41 -1.14 11.61 -15.74
C SER A 41 -1.60 13.06 -15.72
N ASN A 42 -2.91 13.27 -15.57
CA ASN A 42 -3.48 14.60 -15.37
C ASN A 42 -3.28 15.07 -13.93
N THR A 43 -2.05 15.58 -13.65
CA THR A 43 -1.65 16.00 -12.31
C THR A 43 -2.59 17.00 -11.68
N THR A 44 -3.12 17.98 -12.45
CA THR A 44 -4.04 18.99 -11.92
C THR A 44 -5.34 18.35 -11.47
N ALA A 45 -5.93 17.47 -12.29
CA ALA A 45 -7.16 16.79 -11.92
C ALA A 45 -6.97 15.90 -10.69
N LEU A 46 -5.88 15.12 -10.63
CA LEU A 46 -5.57 14.26 -9.47
C LEU A 46 -5.39 15.07 -8.18
N LYS A 47 -4.65 16.18 -8.23
CA LYS A 47 -4.37 17.02 -7.07
C LYS A 47 -5.59 17.71 -6.47
N THR A 48 -6.61 18.00 -7.28
CA THR A 48 -7.75 18.83 -6.88
C THR A 48 -9.08 18.09 -6.88
N SER A 49 -9.09 16.81 -7.22
CA SER A 49 -10.33 16.00 -7.30
C SER A 49 -10.92 15.63 -5.93
N GLY A 50 -10.10 15.57 -4.88
CA GLY A 50 -10.50 15.15 -3.54
C GLY A 50 -9.86 13.85 -3.06
N PHE A 51 -9.08 13.14 -3.91
CA PHE A 51 -8.19 12.09 -3.44
C PHE A 51 -7.10 12.69 -2.53
N ASN A 52 -6.68 11.93 -1.52
CA ASN A 52 -5.59 12.33 -0.64
C ASN A 52 -4.39 11.35 -0.66
N SER A 53 -4.55 10.20 -1.29
CA SER A 53 -3.50 9.18 -1.40
C SER A 53 -3.41 8.65 -2.83
N LEU A 54 -2.20 8.67 -3.40
CA LEU A 54 -1.90 8.12 -4.72
C LEU A 54 -0.98 6.92 -4.57
N VAL A 55 -1.26 5.84 -5.30
CA VAL A 55 -0.37 4.69 -5.42
C VAL A 55 0.08 4.56 -6.87
N ILE A 56 1.33 4.94 -7.15
CA ILE A 56 1.90 4.85 -8.49
C ILE A 56 2.14 3.37 -8.82
N PHE A 57 1.57 2.89 -9.89
CA PHE A 57 1.73 1.54 -10.37
C PHE A 57 2.57 1.60 -11.64
N ARG A 58 3.84 1.13 -11.70
CA ARG A 58 4.50 0.26 -10.71
C ARG A 58 6.04 0.29 -10.84
N ILE A 59 6.72 -0.20 -9.82
CA ILE A 59 8.17 -0.47 -9.84
C ILE A 59 8.40 -1.99 -9.89
N GLY A 60 9.36 -2.43 -10.72
CA GLY A 60 9.93 -3.77 -10.72
C GLY A 60 11.33 -3.80 -10.11
N VAL A 61 11.71 -4.93 -9.52
CA VAL A 61 13.07 -5.22 -9.02
C VAL A 61 13.69 -6.32 -9.88
N LEU A 62 14.79 -6.01 -10.54
CA LEU A 62 15.50 -6.95 -11.39
C LEU A 62 16.38 -7.92 -10.56
N ALA A 63 16.88 -8.98 -11.19
CA ALA A 63 17.70 -10.00 -10.51
C ALA A 63 19.01 -9.46 -9.92
N ASP A 64 19.55 -8.37 -10.46
CA ASP A 64 20.72 -7.67 -9.95
C ASP A 64 20.37 -6.58 -8.92
N GLY A 65 19.08 -6.41 -8.62
CA GLY A 65 18.55 -5.43 -7.67
C GLY A 65 18.26 -4.06 -8.28
N ASP A 66 18.54 -3.83 -9.56
CA ASP A 66 18.19 -2.57 -10.23
C ASP A 66 16.67 -2.39 -10.28
N LEU A 67 16.23 -1.13 -10.23
CA LEU A 67 14.82 -0.77 -10.22
C LEU A 67 14.39 -0.26 -11.59
N VAL A 68 13.27 -0.80 -12.07
CA VAL A 68 12.62 -0.36 -13.31
C VAL A 68 11.24 0.20 -13.02
N TYR A 69 10.87 1.24 -13.76
CA TYR A 69 9.53 1.81 -13.75
C TYR A 69 8.80 1.43 -15.04
N TYR A 70 7.55 1.03 -14.94
CA TYR A 70 6.70 0.77 -16.10
C TYR A 70 6.25 2.07 -16.71
N SER A 71 6.84 2.42 -17.80
CA SER A 71 6.59 3.64 -18.57
C SER A 71 5.94 3.32 -19.92
N THR A 72 5.57 4.35 -20.64
CA THR A 72 5.09 4.28 -22.03
C THR A 72 6.18 4.79 -22.95
N GLY A 73 6.64 3.95 -23.89
CA GLY A 73 7.60 4.31 -24.91
C GLY A 73 7.03 5.29 -25.95
N ASP A 74 7.91 5.76 -26.84
CA ASP A 74 7.57 6.78 -27.87
C ASP A 74 6.45 6.35 -28.82
N ALA A 75 6.31 5.05 -29.08
CA ALA A 75 5.26 4.49 -29.93
C ALA A 75 4.00 4.06 -29.13
N GLY A 76 3.95 4.34 -27.82
CA GLY A 76 2.84 3.99 -26.94
C GLY A 76 2.88 2.57 -26.38
N GLU A 77 4.00 1.85 -26.58
CA GLU A 77 4.24 0.52 -26.01
C GLU A 77 4.61 0.62 -24.53
N ALA A 78 4.28 -0.41 -23.75
CA ALA A 78 4.75 -0.52 -22.39
C ALA A 78 6.26 -0.86 -22.36
N VAL A 79 7.05 -0.12 -21.59
CA VAL A 79 8.49 -0.30 -21.45
C VAL A 79 8.90 -0.30 -19.98
N ASP A 80 9.92 -1.13 -19.65
CA ASP A 80 10.57 -1.11 -18.36
C ASP A 80 11.72 -0.10 -18.42
N ALA A 81 11.47 1.09 -17.90
CA ALA A 81 12.47 2.16 -17.89
C ALA A 81 13.33 2.06 -16.62
N PRO A 82 14.66 1.92 -16.72
CA PRO A 82 15.53 1.97 -15.55
C PRO A 82 15.35 3.28 -14.77
N VAL A 83 15.15 3.18 -13.45
CA VAL A 83 15.01 4.36 -12.58
C VAL A 83 16.08 4.43 -11.51
N VAL A 84 16.62 3.30 -11.03
CA VAL A 84 17.79 3.25 -10.15
C VAL A 84 18.67 2.09 -10.55
N THR A 85 19.95 2.35 -10.75
CA THR A 85 20.97 1.35 -11.07
C THR A 85 22.12 1.48 -10.07
N ASN A 86 22.39 0.40 -9.33
CA ASN A 86 23.49 0.30 -8.37
C ASN A 86 23.63 1.55 -7.45
N GLY A 87 22.52 1.97 -6.82
CA GLY A 87 22.48 3.11 -5.90
C GLY A 87 22.45 4.48 -6.56
N THR A 88 22.31 4.56 -7.89
CA THR A 88 22.25 5.82 -8.62
C THR A 88 20.91 5.96 -9.33
N TYR A 89 20.23 7.09 -9.10
CA TYR A 89 19.00 7.42 -9.83
C TYR A 89 19.30 7.75 -11.29
N VAL A 90 18.61 7.08 -12.20
CA VAL A 90 18.77 7.23 -13.66
C VAL A 90 17.45 7.54 -14.38
N GLY A 91 16.33 7.63 -13.66
CA GLY A 91 14.98 7.81 -14.22
C GLY A 91 14.70 9.19 -14.81
N GLY A 92 15.67 10.12 -14.71
CA GLY A 92 15.56 11.45 -15.26
C GLY A 92 14.77 12.45 -14.40
N VAL A 93 15.12 13.72 -14.55
CA VAL A 93 14.58 14.82 -13.74
C VAL A 93 13.08 15.02 -13.94
N ALA A 94 12.58 14.83 -15.16
CA ALA A 94 11.17 15.03 -15.47
C ALA A 94 10.24 14.08 -14.71
N LEU A 95 10.63 12.81 -14.57
CA LEU A 95 9.85 11.81 -13.82
C LEU A 95 9.86 12.15 -12.32
N ALA A 96 11.03 12.43 -11.75
CA ALA A 96 11.16 12.81 -10.35
C ALA A 96 10.36 14.07 -10.01
N ASP A 97 10.48 15.12 -10.82
CA ASP A 97 9.74 16.38 -10.64
C ASP A 97 8.23 16.17 -10.75
N LYS A 98 7.80 15.34 -11.69
CA LYS A 98 6.37 15.00 -11.85
C LYS A 98 5.81 14.33 -10.60
N ILE A 99 6.51 13.34 -10.05
CA ILE A 99 6.08 12.63 -8.84
C ILE A 99 6.07 13.58 -7.62
N ARG A 100 7.15 14.33 -7.39
CA ARG A 100 7.19 15.33 -6.31
C ARG A 100 6.11 16.39 -6.42
N SER A 101 5.69 16.73 -7.64
CA SER A 101 4.67 17.74 -7.88
C SER A 101 3.30 17.38 -7.31
N PHE A 102 2.99 16.13 -7.07
CA PHE A 102 1.71 15.73 -6.46
C PHE A 102 1.52 16.31 -5.06
N LYS A 103 2.59 16.42 -4.27
CA LYS A 103 2.54 16.97 -2.90
C LYS A 103 2.88 18.48 -2.82
N THR A 104 3.08 19.19 -3.93
CA THR A 104 3.49 20.59 -3.95
C THR A 104 2.42 21.54 -4.47
N GLY A 105 2.38 22.80 -3.96
CA GLY A 105 1.35 23.78 -4.33
C GLY A 105 -0.05 23.38 -3.87
N PRO A 106 -1.11 23.92 -4.47
CA PRO A 106 -2.48 23.55 -4.13
C PRO A 106 -2.74 22.07 -4.46
N THR A 107 -3.00 21.26 -3.42
CA THR A 107 -3.22 19.82 -3.56
C THR A 107 -4.02 19.27 -2.39
N ASN A 108 -4.82 18.23 -2.65
CA ASN A 108 -5.44 17.40 -1.63
C ASN A 108 -4.56 16.17 -1.29
N ILE A 109 -3.50 15.92 -2.07
CA ILE A 109 -2.64 14.74 -1.91
C ILE A 109 -1.66 14.99 -0.77
N ASP A 110 -1.72 14.18 0.25
CA ASP A 110 -0.82 14.15 1.40
C ASP A 110 0.09 12.93 1.43
N ARG A 111 -0.22 11.89 0.64
CA ARG A 111 0.56 10.66 0.57
C ARG A 111 0.74 10.16 -0.86
N VAL A 112 1.99 9.85 -1.22
CA VAL A 112 2.35 9.21 -2.50
C VAL A 112 3.12 7.93 -2.21
N GLU A 113 2.58 6.82 -2.68
CA GLU A 113 3.16 5.48 -2.59
C GLU A 113 3.53 4.95 -3.97
N VAL A 114 4.39 3.94 -4.00
CA VAL A 114 4.66 3.15 -5.21
C VAL A 114 4.36 1.69 -4.96
N SER A 115 3.63 1.06 -5.87
CA SER A 115 3.37 -0.37 -5.84
C SER A 115 4.50 -1.15 -6.49
N LEU A 116 4.90 -2.24 -5.83
CA LEU A 116 5.81 -3.25 -6.37
C LEU A 116 4.99 -4.25 -7.16
N VAL A 117 5.46 -4.53 -8.39
CA VAL A 117 4.72 -5.38 -9.33
C VAL A 117 4.75 -6.85 -8.99
N SER A 118 3.61 -7.53 -9.18
CA SER A 118 3.47 -8.97 -8.95
C SER A 118 3.56 -9.84 -10.21
N HIS A 119 3.44 -9.25 -11.41
CA HIS A 119 3.32 -10.00 -12.68
C HIS A 119 4.64 -10.40 -13.34
N ASP A 120 5.76 -10.08 -12.70
CA ASP A 120 7.10 -10.45 -13.12
C ASP A 120 7.86 -11.18 -12.01
N ALA A 121 9.18 -11.22 -12.07
CA ALA A 121 10.01 -11.85 -11.06
C ALA A 121 10.33 -10.95 -9.85
N THR A 122 9.70 -9.78 -9.68
CA THR A 122 10.05 -8.80 -8.65
C THR A 122 10.14 -9.41 -7.25
N PHE A 123 9.11 -10.11 -6.79
CA PHE A 123 9.12 -10.69 -5.44
C PHE A 123 10.05 -11.89 -5.31
N GLN A 124 10.27 -12.70 -6.40
CA GLN A 124 11.32 -13.70 -6.44
C GLN A 124 12.70 -13.05 -6.29
N ASN A 125 12.95 -11.97 -7.04
CA ASN A 125 14.22 -11.26 -7.01
C ASN A 125 14.48 -10.63 -5.63
N ILE A 126 13.48 -9.99 -5.03
CA ILE A 126 13.57 -9.47 -3.65
C ILE A 126 13.92 -10.60 -2.67
N ARG A 127 13.20 -11.72 -2.73
CA ARG A 127 13.47 -12.88 -1.88
C ARG A 127 14.90 -13.39 -2.05
N ASP A 128 15.32 -13.57 -3.28
CA ASP A 128 16.63 -14.16 -3.61
C ASP A 128 17.77 -13.21 -3.19
N LEU A 129 17.63 -11.90 -3.40
CA LEU A 129 18.57 -10.87 -2.95
C LEU A 129 18.62 -10.77 -1.42
N VAL A 130 17.47 -10.78 -0.74
CA VAL A 130 17.42 -10.79 0.73
C VAL A 130 18.10 -12.03 1.30
N ASN A 131 17.88 -13.20 0.70
CA ASN A 131 18.48 -14.44 1.15
C ASN A 131 20.00 -14.51 0.88
N ALA A 132 20.47 -13.92 -0.21
CA ALA A 132 21.88 -13.91 -0.57
C ALA A 132 22.70 -12.88 0.20
N ASP A 133 22.20 -11.64 0.26
CA ASP A 133 22.97 -10.47 0.70
C ASP A 133 22.40 -9.83 1.98
N GLY A 134 21.17 -10.17 2.38
CA GLY A 134 20.46 -9.51 3.48
C GLY A 134 19.90 -8.15 3.07
N THR A 135 19.75 -7.24 4.05
CA THR A 135 19.12 -5.93 3.91
C THR A 135 19.95 -4.78 4.48
N GLY A 136 21.24 -5.01 4.74
CA GLY A 136 22.14 -4.01 5.31
C GLY A 136 22.49 -2.88 4.34
N PRO A 137 23.12 -1.79 4.84
CA PRO A 137 23.37 -0.58 4.03
C PRO A 137 24.29 -0.81 2.81
N GLU A 138 25.09 -1.88 2.81
CA GLU A 138 25.98 -2.23 1.69
C GLU A 138 25.28 -3.05 0.60
N THR A 139 24.02 -3.49 0.82
CA THR A 139 23.29 -4.29 -0.17
C THR A 139 22.75 -3.42 -1.31
N VAL A 140 22.58 -4.02 -2.48
CA VAL A 140 22.02 -3.31 -3.64
C VAL A 140 20.58 -2.85 -3.39
N LEU A 141 19.77 -3.68 -2.71
CA LEU A 141 18.39 -3.30 -2.36
C LEU A 141 18.38 -2.04 -1.50
N HIS A 142 19.18 -1.99 -0.43
CA HIS A 142 19.22 -0.82 0.45
C HIS A 142 19.61 0.44 -0.33
N ARG A 143 20.72 0.40 -1.09
CA ARG A 143 21.19 1.57 -1.86
C ARG A 143 20.18 2.04 -2.91
N ASN A 144 19.52 1.09 -3.59
CA ASN A 144 18.58 1.45 -4.66
C ASN A 144 17.29 2.07 -4.10
N PHE A 145 16.75 1.53 -3.01
CA PHE A 145 15.56 2.12 -2.39
C PHE A 145 15.85 3.44 -1.67
N ASP A 146 17.06 3.62 -1.12
CA ASP A 146 17.51 4.90 -0.56
C ASP A 146 17.64 6.00 -1.63
N ALA A 147 18.24 5.66 -2.77
CA ALA A 147 18.33 6.58 -3.92
C ALA A 147 16.93 6.99 -4.42
N LEU A 148 16.00 6.05 -4.52
CA LEU A 148 14.64 6.35 -4.95
C LEU A 148 13.88 7.23 -3.94
N LYS A 149 14.07 7.00 -2.63
CA LYS A 149 13.50 7.83 -1.56
C LYS A 149 13.88 9.29 -1.73
N THR A 150 15.17 9.52 -1.94
CA THR A 150 15.73 10.86 -2.11
C THR A 150 15.16 11.57 -3.34
N GLU A 151 15.02 10.86 -4.45
CA GLU A 151 14.63 11.47 -5.72
C GLU A 151 13.11 11.65 -5.87
N TRP A 152 12.31 10.72 -5.37
CA TRP A 152 10.85 10.77 -5.56
C TRP A 152 10.07 11.32 -4.36
N ASP A 153 10.70 11.48 -3.20
CA ASP A 153 10.05 11.94 -1.96
C ASP A 153 8.80 11.14 -1.61
N LEU A 154 8.91 9.82 -1.73
CA LEU A 154 7.81 8.88 -1.46
C LEU A 154 7.57 8.72 0.04
N ASP A 155 6.31 8.49 0.40
CA ASP A 155 5.91 8.23 1.78
C ASP A 155 5.95 6.75 2.12
N ALA A 156 5.60 5.87 1.16
CA ALA A 156 5.50 4.43 1.38
C ALA A 156 5.77 3.61 0.12
N PHE A 157 6.02 2.31 0.35
CA PHE A 157 5.93 1.27 -0.68
C PHE A 157 4.75 0.36 -0.42
N ASN A 158 4.01 0.07 -1.49
CA ASN A 158 2.90 -0.86 -1.50
C ASN A 158 3.37 -2.23 -2.01
N ASN A 159 3.13 -3.28 -1.25
CA ASN A 159 3.39 -4.65 -1.66
C ASN A 159 2.12 -5.27 -2.27
N ASP A 160 2.22 -5.58 -3.55
CA ASP A 160 1.19 -6.26 -4.34
C ASP A 160 1.65 -7.67 -4.74
N ASP A 161 2.22 -8.45 -3.78
CA ASP A 161 2.64 -9.83 -4.02
C ASP A 161 1.42 -10.74 -4.23
N GLU A 162 1.30 -11.26 -5.44
CA GLU A 162 0.22 -12.16 -5.85
C GLU A 162 0.69 -13.60 -6.12
N GLY A 163 1.96 -13.94 -5.81
CA GLY A 163 2.48 -15.23 -6.23
C GLY A 163 3.60 -15.86 -5.41
N VAL A 164 4.42 -15.10 -4.70
CA VAL A 164 5.60 -15.64 -4.01
C VAL A 164 5.30 -15.99 -2.56
N TYR A 165 4.68 -15.09 -1.82
CA TYR A 165 4.20 -15.29 -0.44
C TYR A 165 5.26 -15.86 0.50
N ASP A 166 6.49 -15.32 0.48
CA ASP A 166 7.60 -15.73 1.35
C ASP A 166 7.70 -14.80 2.57
N VAL A 167 7.20 -15.25 3.73
CA VAL A 167 7.15 -14.44 4.96
C VAL A 167 8.52 -13.89 5.39
N PRO A 168 9.62 -14.71 5.42
CA PRO A 168 10.90 -14.20 5.90
C PRO A 168 11.45 -13.03 5.07
N SER A 169 11.45 -13.14 3.75
CA SER A 169 11.95 -12.09 2.87
C SER A 169 11.05 -10.87 2.85
N THR A 170 9.72 -11.07 2.86
CA THR A 170 8.74 -9.97 2.93
C THR A 170 8.92 -9.14 4.19
N VAL A 171 9.09 -9.78 5.36
CA VAL A 171 9.33 -9.08 6.63
C VAL A 171 10.68 -8.36 6.64
N ALA A 172 11.75 -9.02 6.15
CA ALA A 172 13.07 -8.41 6.08
C ALA A 172 13.07 -7.18 5.15
N PHE A 173 12.41 -7.28 4.00
CA PHE A 173 12.27 -6.18 3.06
C PHE A 173 11.43 -5.03 3.62
N ALA A 174 10.31 -5.31 4.28
CA ALA A 174 9.51 -4.29 4.96
C ALA A 174 10.34 -3.51 5.98
N ARG A 175 11.16 -4.21 6.79
CA ARG A 175 12.07 -3.58 7.76
C ARG A 175 13.14 -2.71 7.09
N LEU A 176 13.71 -3.16 5.96
CA LEU A 176 14.62 -2.33 5.16
C LEU A 176 13.95 -1.02 4.78
N LEU A 177 12.73 -1.07 4.23
CA LEU A 177 11.98 0.13 3.87
C LEU A 177 11.74 1.03 5.08
N GLY A 178 11.40 0.46 6.24
CA GLY A 178 11.25 1.21 7.50
C GLY A 178 12.54 1.90 7.95
N VAL A 179 13.70 1.25 7.84
CA VAL A 179 15.03 1.84 8.14
C VAL A 179 15.31 3.03 7.23
N LEU A 180 14.88 2.98 5.98
CA LEU A 180 15.00 4.08 5.01
C LEU A 180 13.96 5.20 5.24
N GLY A 181 13.04 5.03 6.19
CA GLY A 181 12.01 6.02 6.51
C GLY A 181 10.79 5.99 5.61
N TYR A 182 10.54 4.87 4.94
CA TYR A 182 9.26 4.61 4.29
C TYR A 182 8.26 4.00 5.27
N GLN A 183 6.99 4.24 5.05
CA GLN A 183 5.93 3.36 5.54
C GLN A 183 5.77 2.16 4.58
N TYR A 184 5.05 1.15 5.03
CA TYR A 184 4.79 -0.04 4.24
C TYR A 184 3.30 -0.32 4.18
N SER A 185 2.77 -0.49 2.99
CA SER A 185 1.38 -0.88 2.76
C SER A 185 1.31 -2.19 1.97
N ILE A 186 0.17 -2.85 2.01
CA ILE A 186 -0.08 -4.09 1.27
C ILE A 186 -1.38 -3.99 0.48
N ALA A 187 -1.45 -4.68 -0.67
CA ALA A 187 -2.64 -4.73 -1.52
C ALA A 187 -3.15 -6.18 -1.71
N PRO A 188 -3.57 -6.89 -0.65
CA PRO A 188 -3.95 -8.28 -0.72
C PRO A 188 -5.31 -8.49 -1.39
N TYR A 189 -5.47 -9.68 -2.05
CA TYR A 189 -6.77 -10.21 -2.44
C TYR A 189 -6.98 -11.67 -1.97
N THR A 190 -5.91 -12.35 -1.54
CA THR A 190 -5.93 -13.74 -1.08
C THR A 190 -4.87 -13.98 0.01
N ASN A 191 -4.74 -15.21 0.52
CA ASN A 191 -3.72 -15.62 1.51
C ASN A 191 -3.73 -14.81 2.82
N ILE A 192 -4.89 -14.62 3.40
CA ILE A 192 -5.07 -13.83 4.62
C ILE A 192 -4.13 -14.26 5.76
N GLU A 193 -3.84 -15.56 5.90
CA GLU A 193 -2.93 -16.10 6.92
C GLU A 193 -1.48 -15.66 6.71
N PHE A 194 -1.02 -15.62 5.44
CA PHE A 194 0.30 -15.09 5.08
C PHE A 194 0.43 -13.62 5.51
N TRP A 195 -0.55 -12.80 5.16
CA TRP A 195 -0.53 -11.38 5.48
C TRP A 195 -0.64 -11.10 6.97
N ALA A 196 -1.39 -11.93 7.71
CA ALA A 196 -1.48 -11.85 9.17
C ALA A 196 -0.14 -12.20 9.84
N ASP A 197 0.59 -13.22 9.35
CA ASP A 197 1.93 -13.57 9.85
C ASP A 197 2.95 -12.46 9.52
N VAL A 198 2.93 -11.92 8.30
CA VAL A 198 3.78 -10.76 7.92
C VAL A 198 3.50 -9.57 8.85
N LYS A 199 2.23 -9.17 8.99
CA LYS A 199 1.83 -8.05 9.85
C LYS A 199 2.29 -8.25 11.30
N GLY A 200 2.03 -9.42 11.87
CA GLY A 200 2.42 -9.74 13.24
C GLY A 200 3.94 -9.67 13.47
N ARG A 201 4.75 -10.13 12.50
CA ARG A 201 6.21 -10.07 12.61
C ARG A 201 6.77 -8.67 12.37
N VAL A 202 6.18 -7.90 11.45
CA VAL A 202 6.58 -6.50 11.22
C VAL A 202 6.28 -5.69 12.47
N ASP A 203 5.09 -5.82 13.05
CA ASP A 203 4.68 -5.06 14.24
C ASP A 203 5.47 -5.42 15.50
N ALA A 204 5.96 -6.65 15.61
CA ALA A 204 6.78 -7.07 16.75
C ALA A 204 8.06 -6.25 16.90
N ASP A 205 8.65 -5.83 15.78
CA ASP A 205 9.92 -5.10 15.75
C ASP A 205 9.76 -3.61 15.39
N ALA A 206 8.75 -3.28 14.58
CA ALA A 206 8.48 -1.93 14.10
C ALA A 206 6.97 -1.64 14.10
N PRO A 207 6.36 -1.43 15.28
CA PRO A 207 4.92 -1.17 15.40
C PRO A 207 4.49 0.03 14.55
N GLY A 208 3.48 -0.17 13.70
CA GLY A 208 2.95 0.87 12.82
C GLY A 208 3.73 1.09 11.52
N LEU A 209 4.76 0.30 11.24
CA LEU A 209 5.45 0.34 9.94
C LEU A 209 4.52 -0.10 8.81
N LEU A 210 3.81 -1.24 8.98
CA LEU A 210 2.72 -1.64 8.10
C LEU A 210 1.47 -0.90 8.56
N ASP A 211 1.18 0.23 7.91
CA ASP A 211 0.16 1.19 8.35
C ASP A 211 -1.11 1.18 7.51
N ARG A 212 -1.11 0.58 6.30
CA ARG A 212 -2.27 0.52 5.41
C ARG A 212 -2.44 -0.83 4.74
N VAL A 213 -3.70 -1.24 4.57
CA VAL A 213 -4.11 -2.45 3.86
C VAL A 213 -5.13 -2.07 2.80
N TYR A 214 -4.70 -2.05 1.56
CA TYR A 214 -5.56 -1.79 0.39
C TYR A 214 -6.19 -3.11 -0.08
N LEU A 215 -7.30 -3.51 0.55
CA LEU A 215 -7.94 -4.79 0.28
C LEU A 215 -8.61 -4.79 -1.09
N GLN A 216 -8.15 -5.61 -2.02
CA GLN A 216 -8.81 -5.77 -3.32
C GLN A 216 -10.15 -6.50 -3.15
N VAL A 217 -11.26 -5.82 -3.50
CA VAL A 217 -12.64 -6.36 -3.46
C VAL A 217 -13.23 -6.38 -4.87
N TYR A 218 -12.41 -6.77 -5.82
CA TYR A 218 -12.74 -6.94 -7.24
C TYR A 218 -11.96 -8.12 -7.82
N ASP A 219 -12.31 -8.56 -9.02
CA ASP A 219 -11.68 -9.67 -9.75
C ASP A 219 -11.45 -10.91 -8.87
N GLY A 220 -10.22 -11.38 -8.69
CA GLY A 220 -9.87 -12.49 -7.80
C GLY A 220 -10.27 -12.28 -6.35
N GLY A 221 -10.35 -11.03 -5.90
CA GLY A 221 -10.77 -10.62 -4.56
C GLY A 221 -12.25 -10.24 -4.42
N ALA A 222 -13.09 -10.43 -5.44
CA ALA A 222 -14.48 -9.96 -5.44
C ALA A 222 -15.34 -10.46 -4.27
N GLY A 223 -14.95 -11.58 -3.66
CA GLY A 223 -15.63 -12.17 -2.48
C GLY A 223 -15.04 -11.76 -1.14
N ASN A 224 -14.04 -10.91 -1.08
CA ASN A 224 -13.39 -10.49 0.15
C ASN A 224 -14.36 -9.71 1.06
N ASP A 225 -14.36 -10.05 2.35
CA ASP A 225 -15.08 -9.36 3.41
C ASP A 225 -14.13 -8.48 4.22
N PRO A 226 -14.28 -7.14 4.21
CA PRO A 226 -13.41 -6.24 4.96
C PRO A 226 -13.34 -6.54 6.46
N GLY A 227 -14.46 -6.96 7.07
CA GLY A 227 -14.50 -7.30 8.50
C GLY A 227 -13.64 -8.52 8.84
N GLN A 228 -13.65 -9.53 7.99
CA GLN A 228 -12.80 -10.72 8.16
C GLN A 228 -11.30 -10.35 8.07
N TRP A 229 -10.93 -9.53 7.10
CA TRP A 229 -9.54 -9.08 6.93
C TRP A 229 -9.09 -8.19 8.09
N GLN A 230 -9.92 -7.27 8.56
CA GLN A 230 -9.63 -6.45 9.74
C GLN A 230 -9.42 -7.30 10.99
N ALA A 231 -10.27 -8.30 11.20
CA ALA A 231 -10.14 -9.21 12.34
C ALA A 231 -8.82 -10.01 12.30
N ALA A 232 -8.39 -10.46 11.11
CA ALA A 232 -7.16 -11.22 10.94
C ALA A 232 -5.89 -10.36 11.08
N LEU A 233 -5.91 -9.15 10.54
CA LEU A 233 -4.75 -8.27 10.49
C LEU A 233 -4.65 -7.31 11.70
N GLY A 234 -5.71 -7.12 12.45
CA GLY A 234 -5.75 -6.20 13.59
C GLY A 234 -5.61 -4.72 13.20
N ILE A 235 -5.99 -4.35 11.99
CA ILE A 235 -5.95 -2.97 11.47
C ILE A 235 -7.15 -2.73 10.55
N PRO A 236 -7.77 -1.53 10.55
CA PRO A 236 -8.80 -1.18 9.59
C PRO A 236 -8.26 -1.22 8.15
N VAL A 237 -9.01 -1.82 7.24
CA VAL A 237 -8.62 -1.91 5.83
C VAL A 237 -9.20 -0.76 5.01
N VAL A 238 -8.62 -0.53 3.83
CA VAL A 238 -9.10 0.36 2.77
C VAL A 238 -9.59 -0.52 1.62
N PRO A 239 -10.89 -0.81 1.51
CA PRO A 239 -11.40 -1.61 0.40
C PRO A 239 -11.16 -0.89 -0.94
N LEU A 240 -10.65 -1.64 -1.92
CA LEU A 240 -10.50 -1.18 -3.29
C LEU A 240 -11.61 -1.76 -4.16
N VAL A 241 -12.18 -0.92 -5.02
CA VAL A 241 -13.09 -1.36 -6.08
C VAL A 241 -12.53 -0.96 -7.45
N TRP A 242 -12.88 -1.71 -8.48
CA TRP A 242 -12.52 -1.38 -9.85
C TRP A 242 -13.53 -0.38 -10.40
N VAL A 243 -13.07 0.73 -10.92
CA VAL A 243 -13.90 1.72 -11.64
C VAL A 243 -14.51 1.09 -12.89
N VAL A 244 -15.48 1.75 -13.53
CA VAL A 244 -16.00 1.29 -14.82
C VAL A 244 -14.85 1.08 -15.80
N ASN A 245 -14.82 -0.08 -16.44
CA ASN A 245 -13.76 -0.49 -17.35
C ASN A 245 -14.31 -1.39 -18.47
N ASP A 246 -13.55 -1.57 -19.54
CA ASP A 246 -13.88 -2.45 -20.66
C ASP A 246 -13.14 -3.79 -20.65
N ALA A 247 -12.14 -3.94 -19.78
CA ALA A 247 -11.38 -5.18 -19.65
C ALA A 247 -12.20 -6.30 -18.96
N LYS A 248 -12.89 -5.96 -17.88
CA LYS A 248 -13.81 -6.83 -17.13
C LYS A 248 -15.05 -6.03 -16.70
N PRO A 249 -15.97 -5.71 -17.61
CA PRO A 249 -17.08 -4.78 -17.33
C PRO A 249 -17.97 -5.18 -16.15
N SER A 250 -18.10 -6.49 -15.89
CA SER A 250 -18.90 -7.02 -14.76
C SER A 250 -18.26 -6.76 -13.39
N GLN A 251 -16.99 -6.41 -13.34
CA GLN A 251 -16.25 -6.09 -12.11
C GLN A 251 -16.20 -4.59 -11.84
N GLY A 252 -16.43 -3.77 -12.88
CA GLY A 252 -16.39 -2.33 -12.79
C GLY A 252 -17.64 -1.73 -12.14
N VAL A 253 -17.46 -0.67 -11.34
CA VAL A 253 -18.55 0.05 -10.70
C VAL A 253 -18.53 1.55 -11.03
N THR A 254 -19.71 2.17 -11.17
CA THR A 254 -19.86 3.62 -11.25
C THR A 254 -19.55 4.27 -9.91
N ALA A 255 -19.26 5.58 -9.91
CA ALA A 255 -19.03 6.33 -8.66
C ALA A 255 -20.21 6.20 -7.67
N ALA A 256 -21.45 6.25 -8.16
CA ALA A 256 -22.64 6.08 -7.32
C ALA A 256 -22.70 4.67 -6.68
N ARG A 257 -22.40 3.63 -7.45
CA ARG A 257 -22.38 2.25 -6.92
C ARG A 257 -21.20 2.01 -6.00
N ALA A 258 -20.06 2.63 -6.24
CA ALA A 258 -18.91 2.60 -5.34
C ALA A 258 -19.26 3.22 -4.00
N ARG A 259 -19.92 4.40 -3.99
CA ARG A 259 -20.40 5.06 -2.78
C ARG A 259 -21.27 4.14 -1.93
N GLU A 260 -22.29 3.51 -2.51
CA GLU A 260 -23.17 2.56 -1.79
C GLU A 260 -22.38 1.43 -1.11
N ARG A 261 -21.35 0.90 -1.81
CA ARG A 261 -20.49 -0.15 -1.25
C ARG A 261 -19.65 0.36 -0.08
N PHE A 262 -19.02 1.52 -0.23
CA PHE A 262 -18.21 2.13 0.82
C PHE A 262 -19.05 2.54 2.04
N GLU A 263 -20.25 3.08 1.85
CA GLU A 263 -21.23 3.35 2.92
C GLU A 263 -21.51 2.07 3.72
N GLY A 264 -21.89 0.98 3.04
CA GLY A 264 -22.17 -0.28 3.69
C GLY A 264 -20.97 -0.84 4.47
N TRP A 265 -19.75 -0.76 3.93
CA TRP A 265 -18.55 -1.22 4.63
C TRP A 265 -18.15 -0.30 5.79
N SER A 266 -18.33 1.01 5.63
CA SER A 266 -18.07 1.99 6.71
C SER A 266 -19.02 1.76 7.89
N GLU A 267 -20.32 1.63 7.63
CA GLU A 267 -21.33 1.39 8.66
C GLU A 267 -21.16 0.03 9.35
N GLN A 268 -20.85 -1.01 8.59
CA GLN A 268 -20.78 -2.37 9.13
C GLN A 268 -19.45 -2.67 9.82
N TYR A 269 -18.32 -2.17 9.31
CA TYR A 269 -16.99 -2.59 9.74
C TYR A 269 -16.09 -1.44 10.22
N GLY A 270 -16.44 -0.17 9.99
CA GLY A 270 -15.56 0.96 10.32
C GLY A 270 -14.24 0.91 9.55
N VAL A 271 -14.30 0.73 8.22
CA VAL A 271 -13.10 0.69 7.36
C VAL A 271 -12.36 2.05 7.38
N ALA A 272 -11.04 2.04 7.12
CA ALA A 272 -10.18 3.23 7.20
C ALA A 272 -10.40 4.25 6.07
N GLY A 273 -11.18 3.90 5.07
CA GLY A 273 -11.40 4.71 3.89
C GLY A 273 -11.82 3.84 2.71
N GLY A 274 -11.57 4.31 1.51
CA GLY A 274 -11.82 3.57 0.28
C GLY A 274 -10.86 3.94 -0.83
N GLY A 275 -10.82 3.13 -1.88
CA GLY A 275 -9.96 3.42 -3.00
C GLY A 275 -10.38 2.75 -4.30
N TYR A 276 -9.68 3.11 -5.37
CA TYR A 276 -9.99 2.68 -6.72
C TYR A 276 -8.79 2.11 -7.47
N TRP A 277 -9.04 1.05 -8.18
CA TRP A 277 -8.30 0.58 -9.33
C TRP A 277 -9.05 1.08 -10.58
N ASN A 278 -8.59 1.90 -11.51
CA ASN A 278 -7.39 2.71 -11.59
C ASN A 278 -7.69 4.01 -12.37
N ASP A 279 -6.73 4.94 -12.48
CA ASP A 279 -6.85 6.23 -13.18
C ASP A 279 -7.01 6.10 -14.70
N TYR A 280 -6.31 5.12 -15.30
CA TYR A 280 -6.36 4.87 -16.75
C TYR A 280 -7.78 4.53 -17.21
N ASP A 281 -8.49 3.68 -16.47
CA ASP A 281 -9.87 3.31 -16.82
C ASP A 281 -10.83 4.49 -16.60
N ILE A 282 -10.61 5.34 -15.60
CA ILE A 282 -11.42 6.57 -15.44
C ILE A 282 -11.32 7.42 -16.70
N GLU A 283 -10.11 7.69 -17.20
CA GLU A 283 -9.93 8.50 -18.41
C GLU A 283 -10.42 7.80 -19.67
N LYS A 284 -10.09 6.52 -19.84
CA LYS A 284 -10.47 5.72 -21.02
C LYS A 284 -11.99 5.62 -21.19
N MET A 285 -12.71 5.44 -20.09
CA MET A 285 -14.16 5.30 -20.11
C MET A 285 -14.90 6.64 -20.09
N GLY A 286 -14.18 7.78 -20.08
CA GLY A 286 -14.76 9.11 -20.01
C GLY A 286 -15.46 9.40 -18.67
N SER A 287 -15.06 8.72 -17.60
CA SER A 287 -15.54 8.95 -16.23
C SER A 287 -14.80 10.13 -15.59
N SER A 288 -15.24 10.55 -14.41
CA SER A 288 -14.71 11.74 -13.74
C SER A 288 -13.95 11.38 -12.45
N TYR A 289 -12.72 11.86 -12.33
CA TYR A 289 -11.98 11.82 -11.05
C TYR A 289 -12.76 12.46 -9.91
N VAL A 290 -13.42 13.61 -10.19
CA VAL A 290 -14.19 14.35 -9.17
C VAL A 290 -15.38 13.54 -8.69
N GLU A 291 -16.09 12.83 -9.57
CA GLU A 291 -17.23 11.99 -9.18
C GLU A 291 -16.81 10.82 -8.29
N TYR A 292 -15.71 10.13 -8.66
CA TYR A 292 -15.18 9.03 -7.84
C TYR A 292 -14.62 9.52 -6.51
N ALA A 293 -13.90 10.64 -6.48
CA ALA A 293 -13.39 11.21 -5.23
C ALA A 293 -14.52 11.75 -4.34
N ALA A 294 -15.56 12.34 -4.93
CA ALA A 294 -16.75 12.79 -4.20
C ALA A 294 -17.48 11.63 -3.52
N ALA A 295 -17.59 10.47 -4.20
CA ALA A 295 -18.17 9.27 -3.61
C ALA A 295 -17.42 8.81 -2.34
N LEU A 296 -16.11 8.97 -2.28
CA LEU A 296 -15.32 8.70 -1.07
C LEU A 296 -15.49 9.82 -0.03
N THR A 297 -15.51 11.08 -0.46
CA THR A 297 -15.66 12.22 0.44
C THR A 297 -17.03 12.24 1.14
N ASP A 298 -18.08 11.84 0.42
CA ASP A 298 -19.44 11.72 0.99
C ASP A 298 -19.52 10.69 2.13
N VAL A 299 -18.65 9.67 2.11
CA VAL A 299 -18.64 8.59 3.11
C VAL A 299 -17.63 8.83 4.21
N PHE A 300 -16.45 9.34 3.86
CA PHE A 300 -15.32 9.42 4.79
C PHE A 300 -14.95 10.86 5.21
N GLY A 301 -15.63 11.85 4.68
CA GLY A 301 -15.44 13.27 5.05
C GLY A 301 -14.30 13.91 4.30
#